data_f78457d405587c74ed0d5910ec7ff35b
#
_entry.id   f78457d405587c74ed0d5910ec7ff35b
#
_cell.length_a   1.000
_cell.length_b   1.000
_cell.length_c   1.000
_cell.angle_alpha   90.00
_cell.angle_beta   90.00
_cell.angle_gamma   90.00
#
_symmetry.space_group_name_H-M   'P 1'
#
loop_
_entity.id
_entity.type
_entity.pdbx_description
1 polymer ?
#
loop_
_entity_poly.entity_id
_entity_poly.type
_entity_poly.pdbx_seq_one_letter_code
_entity_poly.pdbx_strand_id
1 'polypeptide(L)'
;MTIEERVQKLERELRQAQRLTRWFFAGFGLVVVGVFLSKSTQAQGVPDEFRAHGFVVADDTGRRRGVFGWTPAGVILELEDENGRSRVNLMASSTGPLLAFSDARGKQRVFLTAFSEGPSLMLADRDGHVRARLGAATFKAPDGTTTTYPESSLVLSLAPQ
;
A
#
# COMPACT_ATOMS: atom_id res chain seq x y z
N MET A 1 -73.78 42.15 -13.57
CA MET A 1 -72.54 41.97 -12.83
C MET A 1 -71.83 43.31 -12.74
N THR A 2 -71.85 43.92 -11.57
CA THR A 2 -71.31 45.25 -11.36
C THR A 2 -69.82 45.22 -11.30
N ILE A 3 -69.16 46.37 -11.57
CA ILE A 3 -67.66 46.45 -11.52
C ILE A 3 -67.13 46.05 -10.17
N GLU A 4 -67.83 46.33 -9.10
CA GLU A 4 -67.54 45.97 -7.72
C GLU A 4 -67.53 44.45 -7.48
N GLU A 5 -68.48 43.71 -8.03
CA GLU A 5 -68.45 42.25 -7.99
C GLU A 5 -67.31 41.60 -8.70
N ARG A 6 -66.81 42.19 -9.81
CA ARG A 6 -65.66 41.75 -10.52
C ARG A 6 -64.37 41.97 -9.74
N VAL A 7 -64.24 43.14 -9.14
CA VAL A 7 -63.06 43.47 -8.30
C VAL A 7 -62.98 42.52 -7.08
N GLN A 8 -64.10 42.30 -6.38
CA GLN A 8 -64.09 41.37 -5.26
C GLN A 8 -63.77 39.92 -5.67
N LYS A 9 -64.18 39.49 -6.83
CA LYS A 9 -63.85 38.16 -7.36
C LYS A 9 -62.35 38.06 -7.66
N LEU A 10 -61.76 39.03 -8.34
CA LEU A 10 -60.34 39.07 -8.64
C LEU A 10 -59.47 39.12 -7.36
N GLU A 11 -59.89 39.86 -6.33
CA GLU A 11 -59.15 39.93 -5.10
C GLU A 11 -59.20 38.60 -4.30
N ARG A 12 -60.31 37.82 -4.41
CA ARG A 12 -60.39 36.49 -3.82
C ARG A 12 -59.48 35.49 -4.55
N GLU A 13 -59.48 35.53 -5.88
CA GLU A 13 -58.61 34.69 -6.70
C GLU A 13 -57.12 35.01 -6.48
N LEU A 14 -56.81 36.30 -6.34
CA LEU A 14 -55.43 36.72 -6.05
C LEU A 14 -54.98 36.25 -4.66
N ARG A 15 -55.82 36.37 -3.62
CA ARG A 15 -55.52 35.89 -2.28
C ARG A 15 -55.39 34.37 -2.22
N GLN A 16 -56.18 33.65 -3.01
CA GLN A 16 -56.08 32.21 -3.10
C GLN A 16 -54.79 31.75 -3.82
N ALA A 17 -54.42 32.41 -4.90
CA ALA A 17 -53.18 32.17 -5.60
C ALA A 17 -51.93 32.45 -4.73
N GLN A 18 -51.94 33.57 -4.00
CA GLN A 18 -50.86 33.93 -3.07
C GLN A 18 -50.70 32.94 -1.91
N ARG A 19 -51.82 32.37 -1.41
CA ARG A 19 -51.75 31.31 -0.37
C ARG A 19 -51.11 30.05 -0.94
N LEU A 20 -51.54 29.57 -2.11
CA LEU A 20 -50.97 28.40 -2.78
C LEU A 20 -49.48 28.56 -3.04
N THR A 21 -49.06 29.73 -3.55
CA THR A 21 -47.66 30.03 -3.82
C THR A 21 -46.81 30.01 -2.53
N ARG A 22 -47.33 30.58 -1.44
CA ARG A 22 -46.64 30.53 -0.13
C ARG A 22 -46.43 29.11 0.39
N TRP A 23 -47.43 28.24 0.25
CA TRP A 23 -47.34 26.85 0.66
C TRP A 23 -46.39 26.05 -0.24
N PHE A 24 -46.33 26.35 -1.54
CA PHE A 24 -45.38 25.76 -2.47
C PHE A 24 -43.91 26.11 -2.12
N PHE A 25 -43.63 27.36 -1.83
CA PHE A 25 -42.29 27.78 -1.42
C PHE A 25 -41.91 27.26 -0.03
N ALA A 26 -42.83 27.17 0.90
CA ALA A 26 -42.57 26.59 2.21
C ALA A 26 -42.29 25.07 2.10
N GLY A 27 -43.07 24.34 1.32
CA GLY A 27 -42.84 22.91 1.07
C GLY A 27 -41.55 22.62 0.31
N PHE A 28 -41.22 23.41 -0.74
CA PHE A 28 -40.00 23.27 -1.50
C PHE A 28 -38.76 23.62 -0.67
N GLY A 29 -38.84 24.66 0.17
CA GLY A 29 -37.76 25.01 1.12
C GLY A 29 -37.49 23.88 2.10
N LEU A 30 -38.52 23.21 2.61
CA LEU A 30 -38.38 22.08 3.55
C LEU A 30 -37.72 20.85 2.88
N VAL A 31 -38.07 20.56 1.63
CA VAL A 31 -37.46 19.48 0.84
C VAL A 31 -35.99 19.78 0.56
N VAL A 32 -35.64 21.01 0.16
CA VAL A 32 -34.25 21.41 -0.10
C VAL A 32 -33.42 21.33 1.19
N VAL A 33 -33.93 21.80 2.31
CA VAL A 33 -33.26 21.69 3.61
C VAL A 33 -33.11 20.21 4.02
N GLY A 34 -34.15 19.39 3.82
CA GLY A 34 -34.10 17.95 4.08
C GLY A 34 -33.01 17.24 3.25
N VAL A 35 -32.87 17.58 1.96
CA VAL A 35 -31.83 17.02 1.09
C VAL A 35 -30.43 17.52 1.47
N PHE A 36 -30.31 18.77 1.94
CA PHE A 36 -29.04 19.30 2.43
C PHE A 36 -28.64 18.71 3.78
N LEU A 37 -29.60 18.45 4.67
CA LEU A 37 -29.34 17.83 5.98
C LEU A 37 -29.11 16.31 5.88
N SER A 38 -29.65 15.63 4.87
CA SER A 38 -29.34 14.22 4.63
C SER A 38 -27.97 13.98 3.98
N LYS A 39 -27.28 15.03 3.52
CA LYS A 39 -25.84 15.02 3.23
C LYS A 39 -24.99 15.29 4.48
N SER A 40 -25.53 15.08 5.68
CA SER A 40 -24.74 15.03 6.87
C SER A 40 -23.77 13.85 6.74
N THR A 41 -22.53 14.19 6.40
CA THR A 41 -21.30 13.51 6.85
C THR A 41 -21.59 12.11 7.44
N GLN A 42 -21.72 11.12 6.58
CA GLN A 42 -21.07 9.88 6.94
C GLN A 42 -19.61 10.26 7.08
N ALA A 43 -19.16 10.49 8.31
CA ALA A 43 -17.77 10.31 8.65
C ALA A 43 -17.46 8.93 8.08
N GLN A 44 -16.72 8.89 6.97
CA GLN A 44 -16.14 7.65 6.48
C GLN A 44 -15.25 7.23 7.63
N GLY A 45 -15.78 6.34 8.48
CA GLY A 45 -14.97 5.66 9.47
C GLY A 45 -13.79 5.12 8.69
N VAL A 46 -12.58 5.39 9.18
CA VAL A 46 -11.39 4.78 8.62
C VAL A 46 -11.70 3.28 8.55
N PRO A 47 -11.70 2.65 7.39
CA PRO A 47 -12.01 1.23 7.32
C PRO A 47 -11.01 0.50 8.20
N ASP A 48 -11.50 -0.37 9.08
CA ASP A 48 -10.66 -1.18 9.99
C ASP A 48 -9.66 -2.04 9.20
N GLU A 49 -9.92 -2.27 7.91
CA GLU A 49 -9.08 -3.05 7.01
C GLU A 49 -9.08 -2.43 5.60
N PHE A 50 -7.90 -2.25 5.02
CA PHE A 50 -7.71 -1.86 3.62
C PHE A 50 -7.09 -3.03 2.84
N ARG A 51 -7.83 -3.57 1.87
CA ARG A 51 -7.38 -4.68 1.02
C ARG A 51 -6.95 -4.15 -0.34
N ALA A 52 -5.69 -4.42 -0.69
CA ALA A 52 -5.12 -4.09 -2.00
C ALA A 52 -4.13 -5.18 -2.44
N HIS A 53 -3.94 -5.34 -3.75
CA HIS A 53 -2.89 -6.21 -4.29
C HIS A 53 -1.49 -5.63 -4.08
N GLY A 54 -1.37 -4.32 -3.88
CA GLY A 54 -0.12 -3.66 -3.59
C GLY A 54 -0.25 -2.15 -3.45
N PHE A 55 0.77 -1.57 -2.84
CA PHE A 55 0.98 -0.14 -2.67
C PHE A 55 2.30 0.24 -3.32
N VAL A 56 2.31 1.33 -4.07
CA VAL A 56 3.51 1.87 -4.71
C VAL A 56 3.81 3.22 -4.09
N VAL A 57 5.04 3.40 -3.64
CA VAL A 57 5.59 4.71 -3.28
C VAL A 57 6.30 5.25 -4.51
N ALA A 58 5.90 6.44 -4.96
CA ALA A 58 6.52 7.16 -6.05
C ALA A 58 7.06 8.50 -5.57
N ASP A 59 8.09 9.01 -6.24
CA ASP A 59 8.59 10.36 -6.01
C ASP A 59 7.76 11.43 -6.77
N ASP A 60 8.12 12.68 -6.60
CA ASP A 60 7.44 13.84 -7.23
C ASP A 60 7.46 13.79 -8.77
N THR A 61 8.34 12.98 -9.37
CA THR A 61 8.40 12.76 -10.82
C THR A 61 7.60 11.56 -11.29
N GLY A 62 6.93 10.85 -10.37
CA GLY A 62 6.15 9.64 -10.65
C GLY A 62 6.99 8.37 -10.77
N ARG A 63 8.29 8.41 -10.49
CA ARG A 63 9.14 7.22 -10.51
C ARG A 63 8.91 6.40 -9.25
N ARG A 64 8.80 5.08 -9.41
CA ARG A 64 8.68 4.14 -8.30
C ARG A 64 9.92 4.22 -7.40
N ARG A 65 9.70 4.25 -6.09
CA ARG A 65 10.70 4.25 -5.02
C ARG A 65 10.53 3.09 -4.07
N GLY A 66 9.37 2.48 -4.08
CA GLY A 66 9.12 1.29 -3.29
C GLY A 66 7.80 0.64 -3.66
N VAL A 67 7.67 -0.60 -3.28
CA VAL A 67 6.43 -1.37 -3.42
C VAL A 67 6.25 -2.27 -2.21
N PHE A 68 5.03 -2.31 -1.70
CA PHE A 68 4.55 -3.37 -0.81
C PHE A 68 3.41 -4.08 -1.51
N GLY A 69 3.56 -5.35 -1.82
CA GLY A 69 2.56 -6.03 -2.63
C GLY A 69 2.70 -7.54 -2.68
N TRP A 70 1.75 -8.16 -3.38
CA TRP A 70 1.73 -9.59 -3.63
C TRP A 70 2.31 -9.90 -5.02
N THR A 71 3.05 -11.00 -5.08
CA THR A 71 3.55 -11.61 -6.33
C THR A 71 3.32 -13.11 -6.30
N PRO A 72 3.41 -13.82 -7.43
CA PRO A 72 3.35 -15.29 -7.44
C PRO A 72 4.40 -15.97 -6.54
N ALA A 73 5.52 -15.29 -6.24
CA ALA A 73 6.57 -15.80 -5.35
C ALA A 73 6.26 -15.55 -3.86
N GLY A 74 5.33 -14.63 -3.54
CA GLY A 74 4.96 -14.27 -2.18
C GLY A 74 4.70 -12.77 -2.00
N VAL A 75 4.59 -12.35 -0.75
CA VAL A 75 4.45 -10.93 -0.40
C VAL A 75 5.83 -10.28 -0.32
N ILE A 76 5.97 -9.10 -0.93
CA ILE A 76 7.24 -8.36 -0.97
C ILE A 76 7.09 -6.94 -0.42
N LEU A 77 8.14 -6.45 0.21
CA LEU A 77 8.43 -5.02 0.43
C LEU A 77 9.77 -4.72 -0.23
N GLU A 78 9.74 -3.88 -1.26
CA GLU A 78 10.93 -3.47 -2.00
C GLU A 78 11.13 -1.97 -1.90
N LEU A 79 12.38 -1.53 -1.68
CA LEU A 79 12.77 -0.12 -1.69
C LEU A 79 13.84 0.08 -2.75
N GLU A 80 13.67 1.13 -3.57
CA GLU A 80 14.53 1.47 -4.69
C GLU A 80 15.28 2.78 -4.46
N ASP A 81 16.48 2.88 -5.00
CA ASP A 81 17.22 4.13 -5.03
C ASP A 81 16.73 5.09 -6.14
N GLU A 82 17.36 6.24 -6.25
CA GLU A 82 17.05 7.27 -7.26
C GLU A 82 17.22 6.77 -8.71
N ASN A 83 17.98 5.71 -8.94
CA ASN A 83 18.21 5.09 -10.24
C ASN A 83 17.23 3.93 -10.53
N GLY A 84 16.27 3.67 -9.65
CA GLY A 84 15.32 2.56 -9.77
C GLY A 84 15.93 1.19 -9.48
N ARG A 85 17.04 1.14 -8.74
CA ARG A 85 17.67 -0.12 -8.34
C ARG A 85 17.16 -0.55 -6.98
N SER A 86 16.78 -1.81 -6.85
CA SER A 86 16.39 -2.40 -5.58
C SER A 86 17.56 -2.39 -4.59
N ARG A 87 17.34 -1.76 -3.43
CA ARG A 87 18.33 -1.62 -2.35
C ARG A 87 17.97 -2.45 -1.14
N VAL A 88 16.68 -2.60 -0.89
CA VAL A 88 16.15 -3.43 0.19
C VAL A 88 15.04 -4.29 -0.37
N ASN A 89 15.07 -5.57 -0.06
CA ASN A 89 14.00 -6.51 -0.39
C ASN A 89 13.68 -7.36 0.84
N LEU A 90 12.43 -7.28 1.30
CA LEU A 90 11.86 -8.17 2.29
C LEU A 90 10.79 -9.01 1.60
N MET A 91 10.90 -10.32 1.67
CA MET A 91 9.96 -11.23 1.02
C MET A 91 9.52 -12.33 2.00
N ALA A 92 8.25 -12.63 1.98
CA ALA A 92 7.66 -13.81 2.62
C ALA A 92 7.16 -14.74 1.52
N SER A 93 7.84 -15.87 1.35
CA SER A 93 7.53 -16.87 0.30
C SER A 93 7.20 -18.24 0.90
N SER A 94 6.80 -19.18 0.06
CA SER A 94 6.57 -20.57 0.46
C SER A 94 7.82 -21.29 0.96
N THR A 95 9.03 -20.84 0.58
CA THR A 95 10.31 -21.39 1.05
C THR A 95 10.78 -20.76 2.36
N GLY A 96 10.16 -19.66 2.80
CA GLY A 96 10.47 -18.92 4.01
C GLY A 96 10.74 -17.44 3.77
N PRO A 97 10.96 -16.65 4.83
CA PRO A 97 11.24 -15.23 4.74
C PRO A 97 12.70 -14.95 4.33
N LEU A 98 12.88 -13.86 3.60
CA LEU A 98 14.16 -13.33 3.16
C LEU A 98 14.19 -11.81 3.37
N LEU A 99 15.30 -11.29 3.93
CA LEU A 99 15.66 -9.88 3.90
C LEU A 99 17.01 -9.72 3.21
N ALA A 100 17.05 -8.91 2.15
CA ALA A 100 18.27 -8.67 1.38
C ALA A 100 18.56 -7.18 1.27
N PHE A 101 19.87 -6.83 1.31
CA PHE A 101 20.36 -5.50 1.03
C PHE A 101 21.33 -5.54 -0.16
N SER A 102 21.17 -4.61 -1.10
CA SER A 102 22.00 -4.49 -2.29
C SER A 102 22.80 -3.20 -2.28
N ASP A 103 24.02 -3.25 -2.85
CA ASP A 103 24.84 -2.07 -3.06
C ASP A 103 24.37 -1.22 -4.26
N ALA A 104 25.06 -0.11 -4.53
CA ALA A 104 24.75 0.79 -5.64
C ALA A 104 24.90 0.14 -7.03
N ARG A 105 25.54 -1.02 -7.14
CA ARG A 105 25.67 -1.80 -8.38
C ARG A 105 24.59 -2.87 -8.52
N GLY A 106 23.65 -2.98 -7.54
CA GLY A 106 22.63 -4.01 -7.50
C GLY A 106 23.15 -5.38 -7.02
N LYS A 107 24.37 -5.44 -6.49
CA LYS A 107 24.92 -6.67 -5.91
C LYS A 107 24.40 -6.82 -4.49
N GLN A 108 23.83 -7.97 -4.18
CA GLN A 108 23.36 -8.31 -2.84
C GLN A 108 24.56 -8.50 -1.91
N ARG A 109 24.53 -7.84 -0.73
CA ARG A 109 25.60 -7.79 0.25
C ARG A 109 25.26 -8.45 1.56
N VAL A 110 24.02 -8.37 1.94
CA VAL A 110 23.52 -8.93 3.18
C VAL A 110 22.27 -9.73 2.88
N PHE A 111 22.20 -10.93 3.45
CA PHE A 111 21.02 -11.78 3.41
C PHE A 111 20.71 -12.27 4.82
N LEU A 112 19.47 -12.14 5.22
CA LEU A 112 18.92 -12.81 6.39
C LEU A 112 17.79 -13.70 5.90
N THR A 113 17.86 -14.98 6.21
CA THR A 113 16.87 -15.98 5.80
C THR A 113 16.47 -16.87 6.98
N ALA A 114 15.26 -17.42 6.91
CA ALA A 114 14.80 -18.48 7.80
C ALA A 114 14.07 -19.53 6.95
N PHE A 115 14.85 -20.31 6.21
CA PHE A 115 14.35 -21.41 5.38
C PHE A 115 14.27 -22.73 6.17
N SER A 116 13.82 -23.80 5.50
CA SER A 116 13.70 -25.14 6.11
C SER A 116 15.00 -25.68 6.66
N GLU A 117 16.14 -25.29 6.04
CA GLU A 117 17.48 -25.70 6.47
C GLU A 117 17.96 -24.95 7.72
N GLY A 118 17.21 -23.95 8.19
CA GLY A 118 17.49 -23.14 9.36
C GLY A 118 17.76 -21.67 9.04
N PRO A 119 17.86 -20.81 10.09
CA PRO A 119 18.15 -19.40 9.92
C PRO A 119 19.59 -19.18 9.51
N SER A 120 19.82 -18.16 8.67
CA SER A 120 21.16 -17.83 8.17
C SER A 120 21.30 -16.33 7.90
N LEU A 121 22.39 -15.76 8.38
CA LEU A 121 22.87 -14.42 7.98
C LEU A 121 24.12 -14.59 7.12
N MET A 122 24.10 -13.98 5.92
CA MET A 122 25.24 -13.99 5.00
C MET A 122 25.69 -12.57 4.70
N LEU A 123 27.01 -12.39 4.66
CA LEU A 123 27.67 -11.15 4.26
C LEU A 123 28.57 -11.43 3.06
N ALA A 124 28.40 -10.67 1.97
CA ALA A 124 29.17 -10.80 0.75
C ALA A 124 30.08 -9.58 0.50
N ASP A 125 31.25 -9.82 -0.08
CA ASP A 125 32.17 -8.77 -0.50
C ASP A 125 31.71 -8.05 -1.78
N ARG A 126 32.51 -7.06 -2.21
CA ARG A 126 32.20 -6.26 -3.41
C ARG A 126 32.07 -7.08 -4.71
N ASP A 127 32.68 -8.25 -4.76
CA ASP A 127 32.67 -9.12 -5.93
C ASP A 127 31.51 -10.14 -5.88
N GLY A 128 30.81 -10.22 -4.73
CA GLY A 128 29.67 -11.10 -4.51
C GLY A 128 30.02 -12.41 -3.83
N HIS A 129 31.26 -12.60 -3.39
CA HIS A 129 31.66 -13.79 -2.65
C HIS A 129 31.20 -13.68 -1.19
N VAL A 130 30.61 -14.73 -0.68
CA VAL A 130 30.22 -14.81 0.74
C VAL A 130 31.47 -14.88 1.59
N ARG A 131 31.65 -13.90 2.49
CA ARG A 131 32.79 -13.78 3.40
C ARG A 131 32.48 -14.20 4.83
N ALA A 132 31.25 -14.04 5.24
CA ALA A 132 30.81 -14.48 6.54
C ALA A 132 29.42 -15.09 6.45
N ARG A 133 29.20 -16.16 7.18
CA ARG A 133 27.89 -16.78 7.36
C ARG A 133 27.72 -17.17 8.82
N LEU A 134 26.60 -16.78 9.41
CA LEU A 134 26.13 -17.23 10.72
C LEU A 134 24.86 -18.05 10.52
N GLY A 135 24.77 -19.23 11.14
CA GLY A 135 23.62 -20.13 11.05
C GLY A 135 23.90 -21.35 10.17
N ALA A 136 22.84 -22.00 9.71
CA ALA A 136 22.95 -23.17 8.85
C ALA A 136 23.63 -22.83 7.51
N ALA A 137 24.57 -23.65 7.08
CA ALA A 137 25.30 -23.45 5.85
C ALA A 137 25.69 -24.76 5.19
N THR A 138 25.48 -24.86 3.89
CA THR A 138 26.03 -25.94 3.07
C THR A 138 26.94 -25.33 2.00
N PHE A 139 28.17 -25.75 1.95
CA PHE A 139 29.16 -25.34 0.97
C PHE A 139 29.52 -26.51 0.07
N LYS A 140 29.57 -26.25 -1.23
CA LYS A 140 30.08 -27.19 -2.22
C LYS A 140 31.46 -26.73 -2.67
N ALA A 141 32.46 -27.53 -2.41
CA ALA A 141 33.83 -27.24 -2.86
C ALA A 141 33.98 -27.48 -4.38
N PRO A 142 35.01 -26.92 -5.05
CA PRO A 142 35.28 -27.15 -6.48
C PRO A 142 35.48 -28.62 -6.85
N ASP A 143 35.95 -29.44 -5.93
CA ASP A 143 36.13 -30.89 -6.07
C ASP A 143 34.81 -31.69 -5.98
N GLY A 144 33.69 -31.00 -5.75
CA GLY A 144 32.37 -31.60 -5.61
C GLY A 144 32.01 -32.05 -4.19
N THR A 145 32.92 -31.93 -3.22
CA THR A 145 32.60 -32.25 -1.82
C THR A 145 31.62 -31.24 -1.24
N THR A 146 30.72 -31.73 -0.41
CA THR A 146 29.69 -30.90 0.27
C THR A 146 29.91 -30.96 1.77
N THR A 147 30.10 -29.77 2.37
CA THR A 147 30.22 -29.63 3.81
C THR A 147 29.00 -28.88 4.36
N THR A 148 28.28 -29.48 5.28
CA THR A 148 27.12 -28.88 5.95
C THR A 148 27.52 -28.48 7.36
N TYR A 149 27.27 -27.22 7.68
CA TYR A 149 27.47 -26.64 9.01
C TYR A 149 26.11 -26.53 9.72
N PRO A 150 26.03 -26.88 11.00
CA PRO A 150 24.79 -26.77 11.77
C PRO A 150 24.40 -25.32 12.02
N GLU A 151 23.17 -25.08 12.49
CA GLU A 151 22.60 -23.75 12.71
C GLU A 151 23.39 -22.82 13.65
N SER A 152 24.19 -23.37 14.54
CA SER A 152 25.03 -22.62 15.48
C SER A 152 26.43 -22.26 14.94
N SER A 153 26.67 -22.44 13.65
CA SER A 153 27.99 -22.25 13.07
C SER A 153 28.25 -20.80 12.64
N LEU A 154 29.48 -20.32 12.84
CA LEU A 154 30.02 -19.12 12.20
C LEU A 154 31.11 -19.56 11.23
N VAL A 155 30.91 -19.28 9.96
CA VAL A 155 31.88 -19.59 8.89
C VAL A 155 32.41 -18.29 8.31
N LEU A 156 33.73 -18.14 8.31
CA LEU A 156 34.44 -17.03 7.69
C LEU A 156 35.25 -17.57 6.50
N SER A 157 35.09 -16.96 5.32
CA SER A 157 35.82 -17.28 4.12
C SER A 157 36.82 -16.18 3.81
N LEU A 158 38.10 -16.50 3.88
CA LEU A 158 39.17 -15.60 3.44
C LEU A 158 39.17 -15.53 1.91
N ALA A 159 39.48 -14.36 1.33
CA ALA A 159 39.67 -14.26 -0.10
C ALA A 159 40.91 -15.13 -0.48
N PRO A 160 40.89 -15.86 -1.60
CA PRO A 160 42.13 -16.27 -2.21
C PRO A 160 42.92 -14.99 -2.53
N GLN A 161 44.16 -14.93 -2.07
CA GLN A 161 45.09 -13.84 -2.38
C GLN A 161 45.43 -13.88 -3.87
#